data_0eb41d1d1db9efbf9f2cb362bdd24f88
#
_entry.id   0eb41d1d1db9efbf9f2cb362bdd24f88
#
_cell.length_a   1.000
_cell.length_b   1.000
_cell.length_c   1.000
_cell.angle_alpha   90.00
_cell.angle_beta   90.00
_cell.angle_gamma   90.00
#
_symmetry.space_group_name_H-M   'P 1'
#
loop_
_entity.id
_entity.type
_entity.pdbx_description
1 polymer ?
#
loop_
_entity_poly.entity_id
_entity_poly.type
_entity_poly.pdbx_seq_one_letter_code
_entity_poly.pdbx_strand_id
1 'polypeptide(L)'
;MVEESSVIAVVGPGAVGGLLAWLLHRAGANVVVVGRPQAVERIVSQGLRVTSGLFGGGTESVPARSTVPEGASVVLTVKTPGLAETLELVAQSRPRDVLSLMNGVGHEEVLAQRLENVPVAAGSVAVEALRTADGTIEHKSPFLRVTVPERASTFPSVRSLAATAAELTIGGTDVEVLWAKFRFLAPMALLTSYWQAPVGEALARDVDLTDAVLAEVVACEVAVGVPDTVESLAATLASLPATMRSSLQGDLAAGRPSELDSIGGELIRQGQRHGVATPAVEKVVAELSARS
;
A
#
# COMPACT_ATOMS: atom_id res chain seq x y z
N MET A 1 35.78 4.09 -5.94
CA MET A 1 34.78 5.10 -6.35
C MET A 1 33.69 5.01 -5.31
N VAL A 2 33.44 6.07 -4.57
CA VAL A 2 32.27 6.17 -3.70
C VAL A 2 31.06 6.19 -4.65
N GLU A 3 30.25 5.13 -4.65
CA GLU A 3 28.96 5.16 -5.38
C GLU A 3 28.24 6.42 -4.89
N GLU A 4 27.99 7.37 -5.79
CA GLU A 4 27.17 8.53 -5.49
C GLU A 4 25.85 8.00 -4.93
N SER A 5 25.58 8.31 -3.67
CA SER A 5 24.39 7.81 -2.97
C SER A 5 23.15 8.22 -3.77
N SER A 6 22.54 7.26 -4.44
CA SER A 6 21.35 7.51 -5.26
C SER A 6 20.27 8.21 -4.42
N VAL A 7 19.64 9.24 -4.99
CA VAL A 7 18.54 9.93 -4.32
C VAL A 7 17.34 8.98 -4.25
N ILE A 8 16.77 8.78 -3.06
CA ILE A 8 15.55 8.03 -2.86
C ILE A 8 14.38 9.01 -2.78
N ALA A 9 13.50 8.99 -3.75
CA ALA A 9 12.32 9.84 -3.77
C ALA A 9 11.10 9.08 -3.23
N VAL A 10 10.64 9.42 -2.02
CA VAL A 10 9.40 8.87 -1.47
C VAL A 10 8.24 9.73 -1.91
N VAL A 11 7.41 9.21 -2.81
CA VAL A 11 6.30 9.94 -3.42
C VAL A 11 4.99 9.58 -2.72
N GLY A 12 4.33 10.60 -2.15
CA GLY A 12 3.11 10.45 -1.38
C GLY A 12 3.36 10.47 0.14
N PRO A 13 3.55 11.66 0.76
CA PRO A 13 3.80 11.80 2.20
C PRO A 13 2.53 11.59 3.04
N GLY A 14 1.88 10.44 2.84
CA GLY A 14 0.83 9.91 3.70
C GLY A 14 1.41 9.31 4.98
N ALA A 15 0.61 8.48 5.67
CA ALA A 15 1.08 7.79 6.88
C ALA A 15 2.23 6.82 6.56
N VAL A 16 2.07 5.99 5.53
CA VAL A 16 3.07 4.99 5.13
C VAL A 16 4.32 5.67 4.56
N GLY A 17 4.15 6.50 3.52
CA GLY A 17 5.30 7.13 2.86
C GLY A 17 6.09 8.07 3.77
N GLY A 18 5.40 8.80 4.65
CA GLY A 18 6.08 9.64 5.62
C GLY A 18 6.85 8.82 6.67
N LEU A 19 6.30 7.71 7.16
CA LEU A 19 7.00 6.81 8.08
C LEU A 19 8.26 6.21 7.43
N LEU A 20 8.15 5.73 6.20
CA LEU A 20 9.29 5.20 5.45
C LEU A 20 10.37 6.28 5.19
N ALA A 21 9.97 7.47 4.77
CA ALA A 21 10.89 8.59 4.57
C ALA A 21 11.63 8.99 5.86
N TRP A 22 10.90 9.00 6.98
CA TRP A 22 11.48 9.29 8.29
C TRP A 22 12.52 8.23 8.71
N LEU A 23 12.22 6.95 8.51
CA LEU A 23 13.14 5.85 8.80
C LEU A 23 14.37 5.87 7.89
N LEU A 24 14.17 6.10 6.58
CA LEU A 24 15.26 6.21 5.60
C LEU A 24 16.20 7.37 5.96
N HIS A 25 15.63 8.54 6.33
CA HIS A 25 16.43 9.69 6.74
C HIS A 25 17.28 9.39 7.98
N ARG A 26 16.69 8.76 8.98
CA ARG A 26 17.40 8.34 10.20
C ARG A 26 18.47 7.30 9.97
N ALA A 27 18.30 6.45 8.95
CA ALA A 27 19.32 5.50 8.53
C ALA A 27 20.43 6.14 7.66
N GLY A 28 20.39 7.46 7.44
CA GLY A 28 21.40 8.20 6.68
C GLY A 28 21.24 8.09 5.15
N ALA A 29 20.09 7.63 4.66
CA ALA A 29 19.83 7.59 3.23
C ALA A 29 19.66 9.02 2.66
N ASN A 30 20.10 9.22 1.42
CA ASN A 30 19.84 10.45 0.67
C ASN A 30 18.37 10.45 0.20
N VAL A 31 17.46 10.78 1.11
CA VAL A 31 16.02 10.71 0.87
C VAL A 31 15.42 12.09 0.67
N VAL A 32 14.43 12.18 -0.24
CA VAL A 32 13.59 13.34 -0.45
C VAL A 32 12.12 12.91 -0.46
N VAL A 33 11.28 13.67 0.23
CA VAL A 33 9.83 13.49 0.19
C VAL A 33 9.26 14.28 -0.99
N VAL A 34 8.40 13.63 -1.78
CA VAL A 34 7.71 14.28 -2.89
C VAL A 34 6.21 14.29 -2.65
N GLY A 35 5.59 15.47 -2.72
CA GLY A 35 4.18 15.62 -2.42
C GLY A 35 3.57 16.91 -2.97
N ARG A 36 2.27 17.09 -2.74
CA ARG A 36 1.57 18.31 -3.10
C ARG A 36 2.14 19.52 -2.35
N PRO A 37 2.05 20.75 -2.91
CA PRO A 37 2.67 21.95 -2.33
C PRO A 37 2.39 22.15 -0.84
N GLN A 38 1.15 21.99 -0.42
CA GLN A 38 0.77 22.14 1.01
C GLN A 38 1.46 21.13 1.94
N ALA A 39 1.66 19.88 1.48
CA ALA A 39 2.36 18.87 2.27
C ALA A 39 3.86 19.19 2.33
N VAL A 40 4.44 19.65 1.23
CA VAL A 40 5.84 20.07 1.14
C VAL A 40 6.09 21.25 2.08
N GLU A 41 5.28 22.31 2.01
CA GLU A 41 5.40 23.50 2.87
C GLU A 41 5.38 23.12 4.35
N ARG A 42 4.45 22.25 4.75
CA ARG A 42 4.38 21.75 6.12
C ARG A 42 5.63 20.99 6.53
N ILE A 43 6.11 20.06 5.69
CA ILE A 43 7.29 19.25 6.02
C ILE A 43 8.54 20.14 6.09
N VAL A 44 8.70 21.10 5.20
CA VAL A 44 9.84 22.04 5.20
C VAL A 44 9.81 22.94 6.44
N SER A 45 8.62 23.43 6.83
CA SER A 45 8.50 24.38 7.96
C SER A 45 8.49 23.71 9.33
N GLN A 46 7.94 22.49 9.46
CA GLN A 46 7.72 21.83 10.75
C GLN A 46 8.52 20.53 10.92
N GLY A 47 9.18 20.06 9.88
CA GLY A 47 9.78 18.73 9.83
C GLY A 47 8.75 17.62 9.65
N LEU A 48 9.24 16.43 9.47
CA LEU A 48 8.44 15.20 9.39
C LEU A 48 8.35 14.58 10.79
N ARG A 49 7.17 14.65 11.41
CA ARG A 49 6.94 14.21 12.80
C ARG A 49 6.36 12.80 12.83
N VAL A 50 6.97 11.93 13.63
CA VAL A 50 6.53 10.55 13.84
C VAL A 50 6.43 10.26 15.35
N THR A 51 5.40 9.53 15.75
CA THR A 51 5.28 8.86 17.03
C THR A 51 5.16 7.36 16.81
N SER A 52 5.94 6.56 17.49
CA SER A 52 5.97 5.10 17.34
C SER A 52 6.41 4.42 18.63
N GLY A 53 5.64 3.43 19.07
CA GLY A 53 6.05 2.57 20.19
C GLY A 53 7.23 1.65 19.82
N LEU A 54 7.41 1.34 18.55
CA LEU A 54 8.48 0.45 18.06
C LEU A 54 9.78 1.20 17.74
N PHE A 55 9.69 2.35 17.06
CA PHE A 55 10.85 3.11 16.56
C PHE A 55 11.17 4.35 17.39
N GLY A 56 10.41 4.59 18.47
CA GLY A 56 10.41 5.85 19.17
C GLY A 56 9.67 6.94 18.40
N GLY A 57 9.94 8.17 18.72
CA GLY A 57 9.34 9.32 18.04
C GLY A 57 10.35 10.42 17.82
N GLY A 58 9.96 11.41 17.04
CA GLY A 58 10.80 12.57 16.80
C GLY A 58 10.36 13.36 15.58
N THR A 59 11.05 14.48 15.38
CA THR A 59 10.89 15.34 14.21
C THR A 59 12.20 15.36 13.45
N GLU A 60 12.14 15.02 12.17
CA GLU A 60 13.30 15.02 11.29
C GLU A 60 13.14 16.08 10.19
N SER A 61 14.23 16.78 9.89
CA SER A 61 14.28 17.77 8.80
C SER A 61 14.54 17.07 7.46
N VAL A 62 13.54 16.31 6.98
CA VAL A 62 13.64 15.57 5.72
C VAL A 62 13.43 16.55 4.55
N PRO A 63 14.33 16.57 3.55
CA PRO A 63 14.11 17.37 2.33
C PRO A 63 12.77 17.03 1.68
N ALA A 64 12.01 18.05 1.26
CA ALA A 64 10.73 17.87 0.59
C ALA A 64 10.58 18.81 -0.61
N ARG A 65 9.91 18.34 -1.67
CA ARG A 65 9.66 19.09 -2.89
C ARG A 65 8.41 18.60 -3.62
N SER A 66 7.93 19.38 -4.60
CA SER A 66 6.74 19.01 -5.40
C SER A 66 7.08 18.26 -6.69
N THR A 67 8.36 18.08 -7.00
CA THR A 67 8.82 17.38 -8.21
C THR A 67 9.74 16.24 -7.83
N VAL A 68 9.71 15.15 -8.60
CA VAL A 68 10.65 14.03 -8.43
C VAL A 68 12.02 14.43 -8.99
N PRO A 69 13.13 14.21 -8.27
CA PRO A 69 14.48 14.43 -8.82
C PRO A 69 14.75 13.53 -10.02
N GLU A 70 15.44 14.05 -11.01
CA GLU A 70 15.85 13.27 -12.18
C GLU A 70 16.75 12.10 -11.77
N GLY A 71 16.51 10.92 -12.33
CA GLY A 71 17.29 9.72 -12.06
C GLY A 71 17.14 9.15 -10.64
N ALA A 72 16.16 9.60 -9.85
CA ALA A 72 15.94 9.07 -8.51
C ALA A 72 15.45 7.60 -8.53
N SER A 73 15.76 6.86 -7.47
CA SER A 73 15.05 5.62 -7.13
C SER A 73 13.76 5.99 -6.42
N VAL A 74 12.61 5.66 -7.00
CA VAL A 74 11.30 6.11 -6.53
C VAL A 74 10.63 5.05 -5.65
N VAL A 75 10.15 5.46 -4.48
CA VAL A 75 9.24 4.67 -3.65
C VAL A 75 7.85 5.31 -3.72
N LEU A 76 6.89 4.63 -4.33
CA LEU A 76 5.55 5.13 -4.56
C LEU A 76 4.59 4.65 -3.47
N THR A 77 3.98 5.58 -2.74
CA THR A 77 3.09 5.30 -1.58
C THR A 77 1.80 6.12 -1.63
N VAL A 78 1.39 6.53 -2.82
CA VAL A 78 0.14 7.27 -3.01
C VAL A 78 -1.08 6.33 -2.92
N LYS A 79 -2.25 6.89 -2.65
CA LYS A 79 -3.50 6.17 -2.83
C LYS A 79 -3.89 6.17 -4.32
N THR A 80 -4.57 5.14 -4.77
CA THR A 80 -4.96 4.95 -6.18
C THR A 80 -5.64 6.16 -6.83
N PRO A 81 -6.54 6.92 -6.17
CA PRO A 81 -7.11 8.13 -6.77
C PRO A 81 -6.09 9.20 -7.19
N GLY A 82 -4.88 9.19 -6.59
CA GLY A 82 -3.79 10.10 -6.94
C GLY A 82 -2.77 9.53 -7.92
N LEU A 83 -2.94 8.29 -8.38
CA LEU A 83 -1.92 7.59 -9.15
C LEU A 83 -1.68 8.24 -10.52
N ALA A 84 -2.73 8.56 -11.27
CA ALA A 84 -2.59 9.10 -12.63
C ALA A 84 -1.77 10.40 -12.69
N GLU A 85 -2.09 11.37 -11.80
CA GLU A 85 -1.34 12.62 -11.68
C GLU A 85 0.12 12.36 -11.26
N THR A 86 0.32 11.43 -10.33
CA THR A 86 1.65 11.09 -9.82
C THR A 86 2.51 10.44 -10.88
N LEU A 87 1.94 9.58 -11.73
CA LEU A 87 2.66 8.91 -12.81
C LEU A 87 3.27 9.89 -13.82
N GLU A 88 2.56 10.98 -14.14
CA GLU A 88 3.11 12.02 -15.01
C GLU A 88 4.36 12.66 -14.39
N LEU A 89 4.33 12.98 -13.09
CA LEU A 89 5.49 13.55 -12.39
C LEU A 89 6.66 12.56 -12.33
N VAL A 90 6.37 11.27 -12.08
CA VAL A 90 7.39 10.22 -12.03
C VAL A 90 8.00 10.00 -13.41
N ALA A 91 7.20 9.90 -14.46
CA ALA A 91 7.69 9.70 -15.83
C ALA A 91 8.59 10.84 -16.30
N GLN A 92 8.24 12.11 -15.99
CA GLN A 92 9.04 13.28 -16.33
C GLN A 92 10.42 13.28 -15.68
N SER A 93 10.58 12.64 -14.52
CA SER A 93 11.86 12.57 -13.80
C SER A 93 12.83 11.54 -14.35
N ARG A 94 12.42 10.71 -15.31
CA ARG A 94 13.21 9.58 -15.83
C ARG A 94 13.84 8.78 -14.69
N PRO A 95 13.02 8.17 -13.81
CA PRO A 95 13.53 7.52 -12.62
C PRO A 95 14.44 6.35 -12.98
N ARG A 96 15.37 6.04 -12.12
CA ARG A 96 16.27 4.89 -12.25
C ARG A 96 15.51 3.57 -12.10
N ASP A 97 14.58 3.54 -11.15
CA ASP A 97 13.68 2.44 -10.85
C ASP A 97 12.48 2.96 -10.04
N VAL A 98 11.41 2.17 -10.00
CA VAL A 98 10.20 2.48 -9.23
C VAL A 98 9.77 1.27 -8.42
N LEU A 99 9.77 1.40 -7.10
CA LEU A 99 9.16 0.46 -6.17
C LEU A 99 7.79 0.99 -5.75
N SER A 100 6.72 0.31 -6.14
CA SER A 100 5.38 0.62 -5.68
C SER A 100 5.08 -0.12 -4.37
N LEU A 101 4.66 0.61 -3.35
CA LEU A 101 4.19 0.09 -2.06
C LEU A 101 2.74 0.49 -1.80
N MET A 102 1.94 0.54 -2.86
CA MET A 102 0.51 0.83 -2.81
C MET A 102 -0.28 -0.39 -2.34
N ASN A 103 -1.51 -0.16 -1.88
CA ASN A 103 -2.45 -1.25 -1.63
C ASN A 103 -3.08 -1.74 -2.94
N GLY A 104 -3.52 -3.01 -2.93
CA GLY A 104 -4.16 -3.64 -4.07
C GLY A 104 -3.18 -4.37 -4.99
N VAL A 105 -3.71 -4.91 -6.07
CA VAL A 105 -3.00 -5.55 -7.17
C VAL A 105 -3.29 -4.78 -8.47
N GLY A 106 -2.63 -5.07 -9.57
CA GLY A 106 -2.90 -4.41 -10.85
C GLY A 106 -2.21 -3.04 -11.06
N HIS A 107 -1.76 -2.37 -10.00
CA HIS A 107 -1.04 -1.10 -10.15
C HIS A 107 0.35 -1.28 -10.79
N GLU A 108 0.95 -2.44 -10.66
CA GLU A 108 2.23 -2.79 -11.30
C GLU A 108 2.13 -2.76 -12.82
N GLU A 109 1.07 -3.33 -13.39
CA GLU A 109 0.83 -3.31 -14.83
C GLU A 109 0.68 -1.88 -15.37
N VAL A 110 -0.08 -1.04 -14.65
CA VAL A 110 -0.27 0.38 -15.00
C VAL A 110 1.05 1.14 -14.99
N LEU A 111 1.89 0.89 -13.97
CA LEU A 111 3.22 1.47 -13.87
C LEU A 111 4.13 1.01 -15.01
N ALA A 112 4.18 -0.30 -15.29
CA ALA A 112 5.02 -0.86 -16.34
C ALA A 112 4.63 -0.33 -17.74
N GLN A 113 3.34 -0.18 -18.01
CA GLN A 113 2.84 0.39 -19.28
C GLN A 113 3.19 1.88 -19.43
N ARG A 114 3.16 2.64 -18.33
CA ARG A 114 3.40 4.10 -18.38
C ARG A 114 4.88 4.47 -18.32
N LEU A 115 5.70 3.64 -17.69
CA LEU A 115 7.12 3.87 -17.44
C LEU A 115 7.96 2.91 -18.31
N GLU A 116 7.80 3.02 -19.63
CA GLU A 116 8.56 2.22 -20.58
C GLU A 116 10.08 2.30 -20.30
N ASN A 117 10.75 1.15 -20.30
CA ASN A 117 12.20 1.01 -20.06
C ASN A 117 12.68 1.41 -18.65
N VAL A 118 11.78 1.62 -17.69
CA VAL A 118 12.12 1.81 -16.28
C VAL A 118 11.88 0.51 -15.53
N PRO A 119 12.85 -0.02 -14.76
CA PRO A 119 12.60 -1.13 -13.86
C PRO A 119 11.51 -0.78 -12.84
N VAL A 120 10.39 -1.50 -12.88
CA VAL A 120 9.26 -1.32 -11.95
C VAL A 120 9.10 -2.60 -11.13
N ALA A 121 8.86 -2.48 -9.86
CA ALA A 121 8.49 -3.59 -8.98
C ALA A 121 7.36 -3.17 -8.04
N ALA A 122 6.52 -4.12 -7.67
CA ALA A 122 5.46 -3.91 -6.71
C ALA A 122 5.70 -4.73 -5.44
N GLY A 123 5.78 -4.03 -4.32
CA GLY A 123 5.93 -4.62 -3.00
C GLY A 123 4.70 -4.43 -2.13
N SER A 124 4.73 -5.01 -0.98
CA SER A 124 3.69 -4.98 0.04
C SER A 124 4.20 -4.37 1.33
N VAL A 125 3.38 -3.55 2.00
CA VAL A 125 3.66 -3.00 3.32
C VAL A 125 2.57 -3.41 4.29
N ALA A 126 2.96 -4.06 5.39
CA ALA A 126 2.08 -4.34 6.51
C ALA A 126 2.43 -3.39 7.66
N VAL A 127 1.51 -2.48 7.98
CA VAL A 127 1.66 -1.46 9.02
C VAL A 127 0.30 -0.88 9.38
N GLU A 128 0.10 -0.55 10.64
CA GLU A 128 -0.98 0.34 11.06
C GLU A 128 -0.37 1.71 11.39
N ALA A 129 -0.63 2.67 10.53
CA ALA A 129 -0.20 4.05 10.71
C ALA A 129 -1.29 5.01 10.22
N LEU A 130 -1.44 6.13 10.89
CA LEU A 130 -2.33 7.20 10.45
C LEU A 130 -1.59 8.54 10.49
N ARG A 131 -2.07 9.47 9.68
CA ARG A 131 -1.63 10.85 9.73
C ARG A 131 -2.73 11.71 10.33
N THR A 132 -2.41 12.34 11.45
CA THR A 132 -3.31 13.26 12.17
C THR A 132 -3.52 14.56 11.41
N ALA A 133 -4.49 15.37 11.85
CA ALA A 133 -4.82 16.65 11.21
C ALA A 133 -3.65 17.65 11.24
N ASP A 134 -2.83 17.63 12.30
CA ASP A 134 -1.62 18.47 12.43
C ASP A 134 -0.42 17.93 11.63
N GLY A 135 -0.60 16.79 10.95
CA GLY A 135 0.41 16.19 10.08
C GLY A 135 1.38 15.22 10.77
N THR A 136 1.22 14.95 12.06
CA THR A 136 1.99 13.92 12.77
C THR A 136 1.61 12.53 12.26
N ILE A 137 2.60 11.68 12.09
CA ILE A 137 2.40 10.27 11.73
C ILE A 137 2.42 9.43 13.00
N GLU A 138 1.30 8.80 13.30
CA GLU A 138 1.18 7.86 14.41
C GLU A 138 1.32 6.44 13.87
N HIS A 139 2.42 5.77 14.23
CA HIS A 139 2.64 4.36 13.97
C HIS A 139 2.13 3.53 15.16
N LYS A 140 1.11 2.71 14.92
CA LYS A 140 0.36 2.00 15.97
C LYS A 140 0.69 0.52 16.08
N SER A 141 1.00 -0.13 14.94
CA SER A 141 1.33 -1.55 14.94
C SER A 141 2.69 -1.83 15.62
N PRO A 142 2.85 -2.99 16.26
CA PRO A 142 4.13 -3.41 16.80
C PRO A 142 5.12 -3.92 15.74
N PHE A 143 4.84 -3.66 14.47
CA PHE A 143 5.65 -4.06 13.31
C PHE A 143 5.52 -3.05 12.17
N LEU A 144 6.54 -3.01 11.33
CA LEU A 144 6.53 -2.47 9.97
C LEU A 144 7.24 -3.50 9.09
N ARG A 145 6.48 -4.20 8.27
CA ARG A 145 7.00 -5.22 7.35
C ARG A 145 6.86 -4.74 5.92
N VAL A 146 7.96 -4.80 5.20
CA VAL A 146 8.03 -4.52 3.77
C VAL A 146 8.45 -5.80 3.07
N THR A 147 7.64 -6.27 2.13
CA THR A 147 7.99 -7.42 1.29
C THR A 147 8.10 -6.95 -0.14
N VAL A 148 9.21 -7.29 -0.80
CA VAL A 148 9.46 -6.89 -2.20
C VAL A 148 9.84 -8.13 -3.02
N PRO A 149 9.51 -8.15 -4.32
CA PRO A 149 9.90 -9.27 -5.19
C PRO A 149 11.41 -9.32 -5.40
N GLU A 150 11.93 -10.51 -5.70
CA GLU A 150 13.36 -10.76 -5.88
C GLU A 150 14.01 -9.80 -6.87
N ARG A 151 13.32 -9.47 -7.95
CA ARG A 151 13.81 -8.54 -8.98
C ARG A 151 14.10 -7.12 -8.47
N ALA A 152 13.50 -6.71 -7.35
CA ALA A 152 13.73 -5.41 -6.73
C ALA A 152 14.96 -5.37 -5.81
N SER A 153 15.64 -6.51 -5.57
CA SER A 153 16.80 -6.59 -4.67
C SER A 153 17.93 -5.63 -5.02
N THR A 154 18.07 -5.27 -6.28
CA THR A 154 19.08 -4.34 -6.78
C THR A 154 18.69 -2.87 -6.71
N PHE A 155 17.42 -2.55 -6.41
CA PHE A 155 16.96 -1.16 -6.35
C PHE A 155 17.63 -0.41 -5.18
N PRO A 156 18.15 0.81 -5.40
CA PRO A 156 18.73 1.63 -4.34
C PRO A 156 17.77 1.88 -3.17
N SER A 157 16.47 2.05 -3.46
CA SER A 157 15.43 2.18 -2.44
C SER A 157 15.33 0.95 -1.54
N VAL A 158 15.39 -0.26 -2.10
CA VAL A 158 15.34 -1.51 -1.35
C VAL A 158 16.59 -1.69 -0.49
N ARG A 159 17.77 -1.42 -1.03
CA ARG A 159 19.03 -1.44 -0.24
C ARG A 159 19.00 -0.45 0.92
N SER A 160 18.43 0.74 0.70
CA SER A 160 18.30 1.74 1.76
C SER A 160 17.26 1.33 2.80
N LEU A 161 16.16 0.68 2.40
CA LEU A 161 15.17 0.11 3.33
C LEU A 161 15.79 -0.98 4.19
N ALA A 162 16.67 -1.82 3.65
CA ALA A 162 17.39 -2.84 4.41
C ALA A 162 18.28 -2.29 5.53
N ALA A 163 18.70 -1.03 5.43
CA ALA A 163 19.47 -0.34 6.48
C ALA A 163 18.59 0.32 7.56
N THR A 164 17.25 0.30 7.40
CA THR A 164 16.31 0.83 8.38
C THR A 164 15.93 -0.22 9.43
N ALA A 165 15.17 0.19 10.44
CA ALA A 165 14.62 -0.72 11.44
C ALA A 165 13.31 -1.41 10.98
N ALA A 166 12.88 -1.23 9.73
CA ALA A 166 11.76 -1.98 9.16
C ALA A 166 12.15 -3.44 8.88
N GLU A 167 11.24 -4.37 9.10
CA GLU A 167 11.43 -5.76 8.68
C GLU A 167 11.32 -5.85 7.16
N LEU A 168 12.41 -6.13 6.46
CA LEU A 168 12.42 -6.27 5.00
C LEU A 168 12.55 -7.74 4.61
N THR A 169 11.63 -8.21 3.78
CA THR A 169 11.70 -9.52 3.11
C THR A 169 11.85 -9.31 1.61
N ILE A 170 12.81 -10.01 1.00
CA ILE A 170 13.04 -10.00 -0.45
C ILE A 170 12.84 -11.44 -0.95
N GLY A 171 11.97 -11.62 -1.93
CA GLY A 171 11.72 -12.93 -2.54
C GLY A 171 10.37 -13.00 -3.25
N GLY A 172 10.20 -14.05 -4.04
CA GLY A 172 9.00 -14.26 -4.83
C GLY A 172 8.88 -13.35 -6.04
N THR A 173 7.77 -13.49 -6.74
CA THR A 173 7.33 -12.66 -7.84
C THR A 173 6.47 -11.49 -7.33
N ASP A 174 6.20 -10.48 -8.16
CA ASP A 174 5.27 -9.39 -7.81
C ASP A 174 3.87 -9.93 -7.49
N VAL A 175 3.40 -10.90 -8.25
CA VAL A 175 2.09 -11.54 -8.04
C VAL A 175 2.03 -12.20 -6.66
N GLU A 176 3.01 -13.02 -6.32
CA GLU A 176 3.07 -13.68 -5.00
C GLU A 176 3.14 -12.66 -3.86
N VAL A 177 3.98 -11.63 -3.98
CA VAL A 177 4.15 -10.59 -2.97
C VAL A 177 2.86 -9.78 -2.76
N LEU A 178 2.20 -9.39 -3.84
CA LEU A 178 0.97 -8.61 -3.76
C LEU A 178 -0.20 -9.44 -3.25
N TRP A 179 -0.38 -10.66 -3.77
CA TRP A 179 -1.49 -11.52 -3.38
C TRP A 179 -1.37 -12.06 -1.95
N ALA A 180 -0.16 -12.27 -1.44
CA ALA A 180 0.05 -12.65 -0.03
C ALA A 180 -0.63 -11.69 0.96
N LYS A 181 -0.74 -10.40 0.61
CA LYS A 181 -1.48 -9.40 1.39
C LYS A 181 -2.90 -9.23 0.89
N PHE A 182 -3.09 -9.11 -0.42
CA PHE A 182 -4.36 -8.75 -1.04
C PHE A 182 -5.46 -9.77 -0.71
N ARG A 183 -5.13 -11.06 -0.65
CA ARG A 183 -6.05 -12.14 -0.33
C ARG A 183 -6.84 -11.92 0.96
N PHE A 184 -6.22 -11.44 2.02
CA PHE A 184 -6.93 -11.14 3.27
C PHE A 184 -7.36 -9.67 3.38
N LEU A 185 -6.63 -8.75 2.76
CA LEU A 185 -6.98 -7.33 2.75
C LEU A 185 -8.33 -7.08 2.07
N ALA A 186 -8.56 -7.70 0.91
CA ALA A 186 -9.77 -7.45 0.13
C ALA A 186 -11.05 -7.85 0.89
N PRO A 187 -11.24 -9.12 1.34
CA PRO A 187 -12.44 -9.51 2.05
C PRO A 187 -12.58 -8.78 3.39
N MET A 188 -11.49 -8.58 4.14
CA MET A 188 -11.52 -7.79 5.38
C MET A 188 -12.01 -6.37 5.12
N ALA A 189 -11.43 -5.66 4.15
CA ALA A 189 -11.78 -4.28 3.84
C ALA A 189 -13.23 -4.16 3.34
N LEU A 190 -13.66 -5.05 2.46
CA LEU A 190 -15.01 -5.04 1.91
C LEU A 190 -16.06 -5.35 2.99
N LEU A 191 -15.91 -6.42 3.74
CA LEU A 191 -16.90 -6.85 4.73
C LEU A 191 -16.99 -5.91 5.94
N THR A 192 -15.85 -5.40 6.45
CA THR A 192 -15.87 -4.39 7.52
C THR A 192 -16.53 -3.09 7.08
N SER A 193 -16.31 -2.68 5.82
CA SER A 193 -16.96 -1.50 5.24
C SER A 193 -18.45 -1.72 4.99
N TYR A 194 -18.82 -2.90 4.49
CA TYR A 194 -20.20 -3.24 4.17
C TYR A 194 -21.09 -3.23 5.42
N TRP A 195 -20.62 -3.84 6.49
CA TRP A 195 -21.33 -3.93 7.75
C TRP A 195 -21.08 -2.77 8.72
N GLN A 196 -20.12 -1.88 8.42
CA GLN A 196 -19.64 -0.82 9.32
C GLN A 196 -19.23 -1.36 10.70
N ALA A 197 -18.70 -2.56 10.74
CA ALA A 197 -18.38 -3.33 11.93
C ALA A 197 -16.88 -3.72 11.98
N PRO A 198 -16.31 -4.03 13.16
CA PRO A 198 -14.99 -4.61 13.23
C PRO A 198 -14.96 -6.01 12.63
N VAL A 199 -13.76 -6.51 12.28
CA VAL A 199 -13.60 -7.74 11.49
C VAL A 199 -14.31 -8.95 12.11
N GLY A 200 -14.21 -9.15 13.42
CA GLY A 200 -14.84 -10.30 14.08
C GLY A 200 -16.37 -10.29 13.97
N GLU A 201 -17.01 -9.12 14.08
CA GLU A 201 -18.45 -8.98 13.88
C GLU A 201 -18.82 -9.05 12.41
N ALA A 202 -18.05 -8.41 11.54
CA ALA A 202 -18.34 -8.34 10.11
C ALA A 202 -18.32 -9.71 9.45
N LEU A 203 -17.36 -10.56 9.79
CA LEU A 203 -17.27 -11.93 9.26
C LEU A 203 -18.40 -12.86 9.74
N ALA A 204 -18.92 -12.62 10.93
CA ALA A 204 -19.97 -13.45 11.54
C ALA A 204 -21.41 -13.00 11.18
N ARG A 205 -21.57 -11.79 10.61
CA ARG A 205 -22.89 -11.17 10.45
C ARG A 205 -23.78 -11.82 9.39
N ASP A 206 -23.15 -12.27 8.31
CA ASP A 206 -23.78 -13.07 7.24
C ASP A 206 -22.74 -14.07 6.76
N VAL A 207 -22.84 -15.31 7.26
CA VAL A 207 -21.86 -16.37 6.97
C VAL A 207 -21.89 -16.75 5.50
N ASP A 208 -23.07 -16.81 4.88
CA ASP A 208 -23.21 -17.19 3.46
C ASP A 208 -22.55 -16.15 2.55
N LEU A 209 -22.74 -14.85 2.83
CA LEU A 209 -22.06 -13.79 2.10
C LEU A 209 -20.54 -13.81 2.33
N THR A 210 -20.12 -14.05 3.58
CA THR A 210 -18.71 -14.14 3.92
C THR A 210 -18.05 -15.29 3.16
N ASP A 211 -18.62 -16.49 3.21
CA ASP A 211 -18.09 -17.67 2.54
C ASP A 211 -18.03 -17.48 1.00
N ALA A 212 -19.07 -16.86 0.42
CA ALA A 212 -19.07 -16.52 -1.00
C ALA A 212 -17.94 -15.55 -1.38
N VAL A 213 -17.75 -14.48 -0.61
CA VAL A 213 -16.65 -13.51 -0.85
C VAL A 213 -15.30 -14.20 -0.72
N LEU A 214 -15.09 -15.04 0.30
CA LEU A 214 -13.82 -15.76 0.47
C LEU A 214 -13.55 -16.72 -0.69
N ALA A 215 -14.58 -17.47 -1.13
CA ALA A 215 -14.46 -18.38 -2.26
C ALA A 215 -14.07 -17.64 -3.57
N GLU A 216 -14.68 -16.47 -3.83
CA GLU A 216 -14.37 -15.66 -5.00
C GLU A 216 -12.94 -15.09 -4.95
N VAL A 217 -12.48 -14.63 -3.78
CA VAL A 217 -11.09 -14.17 -3.58
C VAL A 217 -10.10 -15.28 -3.85
N VAL A 218 -10.30 -16.46 -3.25
CA VAL A 218 -9.42 -17.63 -3.45
C VAL A 218 -9.43 -18.08 -4.91
N ALA A 219 -10.60 -18.10 -5.56
CA ALA A 219 -10.69 -18.47 -6.98
C ALA A 219 -9.87 -17.51 -7.86
N CYS A 220 -9.89 -16.20 -7.59
CA CYS A 220 -9.06 -15.22 -8.28
C CYS A 220 -7.58 -15.43 -8.01
N GLU A 221 -7.19 -15.67 -6.74
CA GLU A 221 -5.80 -15.90 -6.33
C GLU A 221 -5.22 -17.15 -7.03
N VAL A 222 -5.97 -18.25 -7.04
CA VAL A 222 -5.57 -19.47 -7.74
C VAL A 222 -5.47 -19.24 -9.25
N ALA A 223 -6.37 -18.48 -9.84
CA ALA A 223 -6.38 -18.19 -11.26
C ALA A 223 -5.18 -17.35 -11.74
N VAL A 224 -4.59 -16.53 -10.85
CA VAL A 224 -3.33 -15.81 -11.11
C VAL A 224 -2.08 -16.66 -10.82
N GLY A 225 -2.24 -17.91 -10.41
CA GLY A 225 -1.13 -18.85 -10.17
C GLY A 225 -0.61 -18.90 -8.73
N VAL A 226 -1.29 -18.29 -7.76
CA VAL A 226 -0.94 -18.36 -6.33
C VAL A 226 -1.85 -19.39 -5.65
N PRO A 227 -1.32 -20.54 -5.21
CA PRO A 227 -2.15 -21.58 -4.58
C PRO A 227 -2.68 -21.13 -3.20
N ASP A 228 -3.98 -21.26 -2.98
CA ASP A 228 -4.63 -21.04 -1.69
C ASP A 228 -5.89 -21.88 -1.53
N THR A 229 -6.48 -21.88 -0.33
CA THR A 229 -7.77 -22.48 0.00
C THR A 229 -8.62 -21.56 0.85
N VAL A 230 -9.94 -21.75 0.78
CA VAL A 230 -10.90 -20.96 1.58
C VAL A 230 -10.61 -21.13 3.07
N GLU A 231 -10.27 -22.35 3.51
CA GLU A 231 -9.95 -22.65 4.90
C GLU A 231 -8.69 -21.90 5.38
N SER A 232 -7.67 -21.82 4.53
CA SER A 232 -6.43 -21.06 4.81
C SER A 232 -6.71 -19.57 4.93
N LEU A 233 -7.51 -19.02 4.02
CA LEU A 233 -7.90 -17.61 4.04
C LEU A 233 -8.77 -17.31 5.27
N ALA A 234 -9.77 -18.15 5.56
CA ALA A 234 -10.63 -18.02 6.75
C ALA A 234 -9.81 -18.06 8.05
N ALA A 235 -8.86 -19.00 8.15
CA ALA A 235 -7.93 -19.06 9.30
C ALA A 235 -7.08 -17.80 9.43
N THR A 236 -6.60 -17.26 8.32
CA THR A 236 -5.85 -15.98 8.30
C THR A 236 -6.70 -14.84 8.84
N LEU A 237 -7.93 -14.69 8.39
CA LEU A 237 -8.85 -13.64 8.84
C LEU A 237 -9.24 -13.82 10.32
N ALA A 238 -9.45 -15.06 10.77
CA ALA A 238 -9.74 -15.36 12.17
C ALA A 238 -8.56 -15.06 13.12
N SER A 239 -7.33 -15.03 12.60
CA SER A 239 -6.13 -14.66 13.37
C SER A 239 -5.98 -13.15 13.60
N LEU A 240 -6.72 -12.33 12.85
CA LEU A 240 -6.69 -10.89 13.03
C LEU A 240 -7.37 -10.48 14.35
N PRO A 241 -6.95 -9.38 15.00
CA PRO A 241 -7.66 -8.85 16.14
C PRO A 241 -9.14 -8.62 15.82
N ALA A 242 -10.05 -9.24 16.55
CA ALA A 242 -11.50 -9.16 16.29
C ALA A 242 -12.04 -7.70 16.26
N THR A 243 -11.36 -6.79 16.95
CA THR A 243 -11.69 -5.35 16.99
C THR A 243 -11.09 -4.55 15.83
N MET A 244 -10.28 -5.16 14.97
CA MET A 244 -9.63 -4.50 13.84
C MET A 244 -10.66 -3.90 12.88
N ARG A 245 -10.37 -2.72 12.38
CA ARG A 245 -11.15 -2.01 11.36
C ARG A 245 -10.25 -1.70 10.16
N SER A 246 -10.82 -1.69 8.97
CA SER A 246 -10.06 -1.36 7.77
C SER A 246 -9.94 0.15 7.55
N SER A 247 -8.88 0.57 6.86
CA SER A 247 -8.72 1.96 6.41
C SER A 247 -9.84 2.36 5.43
N LEU A 248 -10.28 1.42 4.58
CA LEU A 248 -11.39 1.60 3.65
C LEU A 248 -12.67 1.97 4.40
N GLN A 249 -13.01 1.22 5.46
CA GLN A 249 -14.15 1.51 6.32
C GLN A 249 -14.08 2.93 6.91
N GLY A 250 -12.91 3.33 7.39
CA GLY A 250 -12.70 4.66 7.96
C GLY A 250 -12.79 5.78 6.94
N ASP A 251 -12.31 5.56 5.71
CA ASP A 251 -12.40 6.54 4.63
C ASP A 251 -13.84 6.72 4.15
N LEU A 252 -14.57 5.63 3.90
CA LEU A 252 -15.98 5.66 3.51
C LEU A 252 -16.87 6.32 4.57
N ALA A 253 -16.70 5.94 5.84
CA ALA A 253 -17.46 6.53 6.94
C ALA A 253 -17.23 8.04 7.11
N ALA A 254 -16.06 8.53 6.71
CA ALA A 254 -15.71 9.95 6.77
C ALA A 254 -15.94 10.71 5.45
N GLY A 255 -16.53 10.09 4.42
CA GLY A 255 -16.71 10.69 3.09
C GLY A 255 -15.40 11.12 2.43
N ARG A 256 -14.30 10.43 2.71
CA ARG A 256 -12.99 10.72 2.11
C ARG A 256 -12.78 9.86 0.85
N PRO A 257 -11.92 10.33 -0.09
CA PRO A 257 -11.49 9.50 -1.22
C PRO A 257 -10.98 8.15 -0.73
N SER A 258 -11.58 7.07 -1.21
CA SER A 258 -11.37 5.71 -0.74
C SER A 258 -10.67 4.83 -1.79
N GLU A 259 -10.18 3.68 -1.36
CA GLU A 259 -9.57 2.66 -2.21
C GLU A 259 -10.57 1.55 -2.60
N LEU A 260 -11.88 1.84 -2.59
CA LEU A 260 -12.91 0.83 -2.92
C LEU A 260 -12.70 0.25 -4.33
N ASP A 261 -12.39 1.09 -5.32
CA ASP A 261 -12.14 0.64 -6.69
C ASP A 261 -10.84 -0.17 -6.82
N SER A 262 -9.78 0.23 -6.14
CA SER A 262 -8.49 -0.49 -6.19
C SER A 262 -8.46 -1.78 -5.35
N ILE A 263 -9.45 -2.00 -4.51
CA ILE A 263 -9.60 -3.23 -3.73
C ILE A 263 -10.73 -4.07 -4.33
N GLY A 264 -11.97 -3.64 -4.22
CA GLY A 264 -13.12 -4.41 -4.70
C GLY A 264 -13.27 -4.39 -6.21
N GLY A 265 -13.14 -3.20 -6.83
CA GLY A 265 -13.17 -3.07 -8.28
C GLY A 265 -12.02 -3.84 -8.96
N GLU A 266 -10.82 -3.82 -8.38
CA GLU A 266 -9.71 -4.59 -8.95
C GLU A 266 -9.92 -6.10 -8.81
N LEU A 267 -10.47 -6.59 -7.70
CA LEU A 267 -10.80 -8.00 -7.56
C LEU A 267 -11.81 -8.46 -8.63
N ILE A 268 -12.81 -7.64 -8.94
CA ILE A 268 -13.75 -7.89 -10.03
C ILE A 268 -13.02 -7.93 -11.38
N ARG A 269 -12.12 -6.98 -11.65
CA ARG A 269 -11.30 -6.96 -12.89
C ARG A 269 -10.40 -8.19 -13.01
N GLN A 270 -9.80 -8.63 -11.93
CA GLN A 270 -9.01 -9.87 -11.89
C GLN A 270 -9.90 -11.09 -12.22
N GLY A 271 -11.08 -11.18 -11.61
CA GLY A 271 -12.06 -12.21 -11.94
C GLY A 271 -12.40 -12.22 -13.43
N GLN A 272 -12.73 -11.07 -14.02
CA GLN A 272 -13.05 -10.93 -15.45
C GLN A 272 -11.90 -11.35 -16.36
N ARG A 273 -10.65 -10.92 -16.04
CA ARG A 273 -9.46 -11.27 -16.83
C ARG A 273 -9.19 -12.78 -16.85
N HIS A 274 -9.47 -13.46 -15.75
CA HIS A 274 -9.15 -14.88 -15.56
C HIS A 274 -10.36 -15.81 -15.66
N GLY A 275 -11.55 -15.28 -16.03
CA GLY A 275 -12.76 -16.08 -16.22
C GLY A 275 -13.38 -16.59 -14.91
N VAL A 276 -13.13 -15.90 -13.80
CA VAL A 276 -13.71 -16.17 -12.47
C VAL A 276 -14.89 -15.25 -12.23
N ALA A 277 -16.07 -15.80 -11.94
CA ALA A 277 -17.24 -15.02 -11.56
C ALA A 277 -17.10 -14.48 -10.11
N THR A 278 -17.49 -13.22 -9.88
CA THR A 278 -17.36 -12.55 -8.58
C THR A 278 -18.67 -11.88 -8.13
N PRO A 279 -19.83 -12.57 -8.17
CA PRO A 279 -21.13 -11.95 -7.91
C PRO A 279 -21.30 -11.44 -6.48
N ALA A 280 -20.69 -12.07 -5.47
CA ALA A 280 -20.76 -11.61 -4.09
C ALA A 280 -19.93 -10.33 -3.89
N VAL A 281 -18.73 -10.28 -4.47
CA VAL A 281 -17.89 -9.08 -4.45
C VAL A 281 -18.54 -7.95 -5.24
N GLU A 282 -19.11 -8.21 -6.41
CA GLU A 282 -19.85 -7.22 -7.22
C GLU A 282 -21.00 -6.59 -6.44
N LYS A 283 -21.80 -7.43 -5.75
CA LYS A 283 -22.89 -6.97 -4.87
C LYS A 283 -22.36 -6.02 -3.78
N VAL A 284 -21.34 -6.45 -3.05
CA VAL A 284 -20.77 -5.65 -1.95
C VAL A 284 -20.21 -4.32 -2.47
N VAL A 285 -19.47 -4.33 -3.58
CA VAL A 285 -18.90 -3.11 -4.19
C VAL A 285 -19.97 -2.17 -4.68
N ALA A 286 -21.01 -2.68 -5.36
CA ALA A 286 -22.11 -1.87 -5.85
C ALA A 286 -22.87 -1.16 -4.70
N GLU A 287 -23.17 -1.88 -3.62
CA GLU A 287 -23.84 -1.29 -2.46
C GLU A 287 -22.97 -0.27 -1.71
N LEU A 288 -21.66 -0.52 -1.59
CA LEU A 288 -20.71 0.44 -1.00
C LEU A 288 -20.58 1.71 -1.86
N SER A 289 -20.54 1.55 -3.19
CA SER A 289 -20.48 2.69 -4.12
C SER A 289 -21.73 3.55 -4.07
N ALA A 290 -22.90 2.94 -3.86
CA ALA A 290 -24.15 3.67 -3.73
C ALA A 290 -24.29 4.46 -2.40
N ARG A 291 -23.47 4.15 -1.39
CA ARG A 291 -23.45 4.82 -0.08
C ARG A 291 -22.38 5.93 -0.01
N SER A 292 -21.48 5.98 -1.00
CA SER A 292 -20.37 6.94 -1.09
C SER A 292 -20.76 8.14 -1.94
#